data_4a1eae30d1cf9a0450f007659c29b903
#
_entry.id   4a1eae30d1cf9a0450f007659c29b903
#
_cell.length_a   1.000
_cell.length_b   1.000
_cell.length_c   1.000
_cell.angle_alpha   90.00
_cell.angle_beta   90.00
_cell.angle_gamma   90.00
#
_symmetry.space_group_name_H-M   'P 1'
#
loop_
_entity.id
_entity.type
_entity.pdbx_description
1 polymer ?
#
loop_
_entity_poly.entity_id
_entity_poly.type
_entity_poly.pdbx_seq_one_letter_code
_entity_poly.pdbx_strand_id
1 'polypeptide(L)'
;MTENYTEGMFYYKVEVLRIVDGDTVDVRIDLGFNVWHKCRVRLVGINAPESRTRDLEEKKRGLAAKQWLIDRLEFHDVEMQSHGTGKYGRVLGELFVEGVNINQLMVEKGHATEYDGGKR
;
A
#
# COMPACT_ATOMS: atom_id res chain seq x y z
N MET A 1 -23.06 -14.86 -13.38
CA MET A 1 -22.14 -14.44 -13.30
C MET A 1 -21.80 -13.85 -12.23
N THR A 2 -21.77 -13.81 -11.54
CA THR A 2 -21.60 -13.04 -10.52
C THR A 2 -20.66 -13.42 -9.51
N GLU A 3 -20.47 -14.65 -9.23
CA GLU A 3 -19.64 -15.03 -8.14
C GLU A 3 -18.20 -14.85 -8.41
N ASN A 4 -17.80 -14.86 -9.64
CA ASN A 4 -16.37 -14.74 -9.87
C ASN A 4 -15.90 -13.31 -9.87
N TYR A 5 -16.76 -12.35 -9.65
CA TYR A 5 -16.23 -11.02 -9.61
C TYR A 5 -15.88 -10.57 -8.22
N THR A 6 -15.84 -11.44 -7.26
CA THR A 6 -15.32 -11.07 -5.96
C THR A 6 -13.83 -10.96 -5.96
N GLU A 7 -13.16 -11.70 -6.82
CA GLU A 7 -11.72 -11.66 -6.86
C GLU A 7 -11.26 -10.62 -7.83
N GLY A 8 -10.45 -9.68 -7.34
CA GLY A 8 -9.88 -8.67 -8.20
C GLY A 8 -10.86 -7.70 -8.77
N MET A 9 -12.09 -7.70 -8.29
CA MET A 9 -13.09 -6.79 -8.81
C MET A 9 -13.19 -5.49 -8.04
N PHE A 10 -12.53 -5.39 -6.92
CA PHE A 10 -12.66 -4.20 -6.08
C PHE A 10 -11.45 -3.31 -6.26
N TYR A 11 -11.37 -2.72 -7.43
CA TYR A 11 -10.36 -1.72 -7.75
C TYR A 11 -10.96 -0.35 -7.56
N TYR A 12 -10.22 0.52 -6.89
CA TYR A 12 -10.67 1.86 -6.62
C TYR A 12 -9.60 2.84 -7.02
N LYS A 13 -10.00 4.00 -7.50
CA LYS A 13 -9.06 5.11 -7.57
C LYS A 13 -8.87 5.65 -6.17
N VAL A 14 -7.62 5.97 -5.83
CA VAL A 14 -7.33 6.49 -4.51
C VAL A 14 -6.47 7.73 -4.64
N GLU A 15 -6.61 8.61 -3.68
CA GLU A 15 -5.75 9.77 -3.55
C GLU A 15 -4.86 9.53 -2.35
N VAL A 16 -3.55 9.58 -2.56
CA VAL A 16 -2.60 9.32 -1.49
C VAL A 16 -2.45 10.60 -0.70
N LEU A 17 -2.74 10.53 0.60
CA LEU A 17 -2.67 11.70 1.47
C LEU A 17 -1.33 11.77 2.18
N ARG A 18 -0.77 10.62 2.54
CA ARG A 18 0.46 10.59 3.30
C ARG A 18 1.07 9.20 3.24
N ILE A 19 2.38 9.14 3.10
CA ILE A 19 3.13 7.89 3.21
C ILE A 19 3.63 7.79 4.64
N VAL A 20 3.20 6.75 5.35
CA VAL A 20 3.59 6.56 6.74
C VAL A 20 4.90 5.78 6.82
N ASP A 21 4.94 4.64 6.16
CA ASP A 21 6.14 3.80 6.02
C ASP A 21 6.10 3.18 4.64
N GLY A 22 7.12 2.43 4.30
CA GLY A 22 7.18 1.80 2.98
C GLY A 22 6.07 0.78 2.73
N ASP A 23 5.34 0.37 3.76
CA ASP A 23 4.24 -0.58 3.61
C ASP A 23 2.92 -0.04 4.18
N THR A 24 2.84 1.25 4.49
CA THR A 24 1.65 1.82 5.10
C THR A 24 1.42 3.22 4.56
N VAL A 25 0.23 3.46 4.03
CA VAL A 25 -0.11 4.76 3.44
C VAL A 25 -1.49 5.19 3.92
N ASP A 26 -1.69 6.49 4.01
CA ASP A 26 -3.01 7.05 4.27
C ASP A 26 -3.56 7.56 2.94
N VAL A 27 -4.78 7.17 2.65
CA VAL A 27 -5.42 7.51 1.37
C VAL A 27 -6.86 7.90 1.61
N ARG A 28 -7.46 8.49 0.59
CA ARG A 28 -8.91 8.51 0.52
C ARG A 28 -9.33 7.79 -0.75
N ILE A 29 -10.32 6.94 -0.60
CA ILE A 29 -10.79 6.04 -1.64
C ILE A 29 -12.01 6.67 -2.30
N ASP A 30 -11.99 6.72 -3.62
CA ASP A 30 -13.11 7.23 -4.40
C ASP A 30 -14.13 6.10 -4.53
N LEU A 31 -15.25 6.25 -3.87
CA LEU A 31 -16.34 5.26 -3.91
C LEU A 31 -17.38 5.62 -4.97
N GLY A 32 -17.14 6.67 -5.75
CA GLY A 32 -18.12 7.13 -6.70
C GLY A 32 -19.15 8.02 -6.04
N PHE A 33 -19.94 8.68 -6.85
CA PHE A 33 -21.04 9.53 -6.38
C PHE A 33 -20.56 10.65 -5.44
N ASN A 34 -19.31 11.10 -5.62
CA ASN A 34 -18.70 12.10 -4.74
C ASN A 34 -18.56 11.61 -3.29
N VAL A 35 -18.49 10.31 -3.08
CA VAL A 35 -18.30 9.73 -1.76
C VAL A 35 -16.85 9.26 -1.64
N TRP A 36 -16.19 9.71 -0.59
CA TRP A 36 -14.79 9.38 -0.34
C TRP A 36 -14.65 8.74 1.02
N HIS A 37 -13.76 7.76 1.12
CA HIS A 37 -13.49 7.09 2.39
C HIS A 37 -12.02 7.27 2.72
N LYS A 38 -11.74 7.97 3.80
CA LYS A 38 -10.37 8.18 4.25
C LYS A 38 -9.98 7.05 5.17
N CYS A 39 -8.84 6.43 4.91
CA CYS A 39 -8.39 5.29 5.70
C CYS A 39 -6.91 5.09 5.58
N ARG A 40 -6.39 4.25 6.47
CA ARG A 40 -5.01 3.82 6.42
C ARG A 40 -4.94 2.46 5.75
N VAL A 41 -4.03 2.33 4.79
CA VAL A 41 -3.88 1.11 4.01
C VAL A 41 -2.56 0.45 4.36
N ARG A 42 -2.62 -0.85 4.68
CA ARG A 42 -1.44 -1.69 4.84
C ARG A 42 -1.23 -2.40 3.51
N LEU A 43 -0.05 -2.24 2.93
CA LEU A 43 0.22 -2.87 1.64
C LEU A 43 0.45 -4.36 1.87
N VAL A 44 -0.41 -5.19 1.26
CA VAL A 44 -0.38 -6.63 1.51
C VAL A 44 0.76 -7.28 0.77
N GLY A 45 1.19 -8.40 1.33
CA GLY A 45 2.21 -9.23 0.67
C GLY A 45 3.63 -8.78 0.89
N ILE A 46 3.85 -7.66 1.56
CA ILE A 46 5.20 -7.13 1.76
C ILE A 46 5.37 -6.65 3.19
N ASN A 47 6.63 -6.51 3.57
CA ASN A 47 7.00 -5.98 4.86
C ASN A 47 8.21 -5.07 4.64
N ALA A 48 8.07 -3.79 4.97
CA ALA A 48 9.13 -2.82 4.77
C ALA A 48 9.78 -2.47 6.10
N PRO A 49 11.05 -2.03 6.08
CA PRO A 49 11.69 -1.58 7.32
C PRO A 49 10.97 -0.37 7.88
N GLU A 50 10.98 -0.26 9.19
CA GLU A 50 10.34 0.87 9.86
C GLU A 50 11.19 2.12 9.74
N SER A 51 10.56 3.24 9.52
CA SER A 51 11.25 4.51 9.42
C SER A 51 11.34 5.25 10.76
N ARG A 52 10.62 4.75 11.78
CA ARG A 52 10.58 5.41 13.09
C ARG A 52 11.06 4.48 14.19
N THR A 53 12.09 3.73 13.92
CA THR A 53 12.68 2.83 14.89
C THR A 53 13.92 3.47 15.51
N ARG A 54 14.36 2.96 16.65
CA ARG A 54 15.62 3.40 17.27
C ARG A 54 16.82 2.75 16.64
N ASP A 55 16.63 1.65 15.91
CA ASP A 55 17.70 0.99 15.20
C ASP A 55 18.09 1.86 14.01
N LEU A 56 19.28 2.44 14.04
CA LEU A 56 19.68 3.41 13.01
C LEU A 56 19.83 2.77 11.64
N GLU A 57 20.25 1.52 11.57
CA GLU A 57 20.35 0.84 10.28
C GLU A 57 18.98 0.58 9.68
N GLU A 58 18.07 0.09 10.51
CA GLU A 58 16.71 -0.15 10.02
C GLU A 58 16.03 1.16 9.66
N LYS A 59 16.25 2.20 10.47
CA LYS A 59 15.65 3.50 10.19
C LYS A 59 16.11 4.03 8.84
N LYS A 60 17.39 3.87 8.52
CA LYS A 60 17.93 4.33 7.26
C LYS A 60 17.25 3.60 6.10
N ARG A 61 17.13 2.29 6.22
CA ARG A 61 16.44 1.50 5.17
C ARG A 61 14.97 1.86 5.09
N GLY A 62 14.34 2.12 6.24
CA GLY A 62 12.94 2.50 6.28
C GLY A 62 12.69 3.84 5.63
N LEU A 63 13.57 4.81 5.88
CA LEU A 63 13.43 6.11 5.25
C LEU A 63 13.66 6.02 3.75
N ALA A 64 14.59 5.17 3.32
CA ALA A 64 14.83 4.96 1.90
C ALA A 64 13.61 4.33 1.22
N ALA A 65 13.01 3.34 1.86
CA ALA A 65 11.82 2.69 1.31
C ALA A 65 10.65 3.67 1.23
N LYS A 66 10.48 4.46 2.28
CA LYS A 66 9.42 5.47 2.32
C LYS A 66 9.63 6.51 1.21
N GLN A 67 10.86 6.98 1.03
CA GLN A 67 11.14 7.97 0.00
C GLN A 67 10.91 7.40 -1.40
N TRP A 68 11.31 6.15 -1.60
CA TRP A 68 11.08 5.50 -2.88
C TRP A 68 9.59 5.46 -3.20
N LEU A 69 8.79 5.13 -2.20
CA LEU A 69 7.35 5.05 -2.39
C LEU A 69 6.76 6.43 -2.67
N ILE A 70 7.21 7.45 -1.95
CA ILE A 70 6.76 8.81 -2.20
C ILE A 70 7.04 9.18 -3.66
N ASP A 71 8.26 8.94 -4.12
CA ASP A 71 8.64 9.29 -5.48
C ASP A 71 7.82 8.53 -6.52
N ARG A 72 7.47 7.29 -6.20
CA ARG A 72 6.76 6.45 -7.15
C ARG A 72 5.28 6.82 -7.25
N LEU A 73 4.68 7.28 -6.15
CA LEU A 73 3.26 7.58 -6.14
C LEU A 73 2.93 9.04 -6.41
N GLU A 74 3.91 9.92 -6.21
CA GLU A 74 3.67 11.36 -6.35
C GLU A 74 3.40 11.71 -7.82
N PHE A 75 2.41 12.57 -8.05
CA PHE A 75 2.04 13.05 -9.38
C PHE A 75 1.56 11.95 -10.32
N HIS A 76 1.14 10.82 -9.78
CA HIS A 76 0.59 9.74 -10.60
C HIS A 76 -0.81 9.39 -10.11
N ASP A 77 -1.61 8.88 -11.03
CA ASP A 77 -2.89 8.31 -10.67
C ASP A 77 -2.63 6.95 -10.04
N VAL A 78 -3.20 6.74 -8.86
CA VAL A 78 -2.98 5.51 -8.11
C VAL A 78 -4.30 4.76 -8.01
N GLU A 79 -4.24 3.47 -8.28
CA GLU A 79 -5.38 2.58 -8.09
C GLU A 79 -5.03 1.56 -7.03
N MET A 80 -6.05 1.07 -6.34
CA MET A 80 -5.85 0.10 -5.28
C MET A 80 -6.81 -1.06 -5.48
N GLN A 81 -6.28 -2.27 -5.38
CA GLN A 81 -7.12 -3.45 -5.27
C GLN A 81 -7.30 -3.75 -3.79
N SER A 82 -8.55 -3.82 -3.35
CA SER A 82 -8.87 -4.03 -1.95
C SER A 82 -8.82 -5.52 -1.63
N HIS A 83 -8.19 -5.86 -0.51
CA HIS A 83 -8.11 -7.22 0.01
C HIS A 83 -8.82 -7.34 1.36
N GLY A 84 -9.70 -6.39 1.67
CA GLY A 84 -10.48 -6.45 2.90
C GLY A 84 -9.87 -5.61 4.00
N THR A 85 -10.24 -5.92 5.21
CA THR A 85 -9.84 -5.14 6.37
C THR A 85 -9.00 -6.00 7.29
N GLY A 86 -7.88 -5.48 7.73
CA GLY A 86 -7.00 -6.17 8.65
C GLY A 86 -7.21 -5.73 10.07
N LYS A 87 -6.19 -6.00 10.90
CA LYS A 87 -6.23 -5.63 12.30
C LYS A 87 -6.25 -4.12 12.43
N TYR A 88 -6.85 -3.65 13.51
CA TYR A 88 -6.89 -2.24 13.86
C TYR A 88 -7.59 -1.40 12.80
N GLY A 89 -8.49 -2.02 12.04
CA GLY A 89 -9.31 -1.29 11.08
C GLY A 89 -8.57 -0.82 9.85
N ARG A 90 -7.36 -1.30 9.62
CA ARG A 90 -6.62 -0.92 8.42
C ARG A 90 -7.18 -1.65 7.21
N VAL A 91 -7.24 -0.96 6.09
CA VAL A 91 -7.60 -1.58 4.82
C VAL A 91 -6.34 -2.27 4.28
N LEU A 92 -6.54 -3.48 3.76
CA LEU A 92 -5.44 -4.23 3.13
C LEU A 92 -5.54 -4.02 1.63
N GLY A 93 -4.43 -3.64 1.00
CA GLY A 93 -4.52 -3.33 -0.42
C GLY A 93 -3.23 -3.50 -1.18
N GLU A 94 -3.37 -3.58 -2.49
CA GLU A 94 -2.25 -3.49 -3.42
C GLU A 94 -2.42 -2.24 -4.24
N LEU A 95 -1.32 -1.51 -4.42
CA LEU A 95 -1.35 -0.27 -5.17
C LEU A 95 -0.82 -0.49 -6.58
N PHE A 96 -1.42 0.21 -7.53
CA PHE A 96 -1.04 0.14 -8.93
C PHE A 96 -0.87 1.54 -9.49
N VAL A 97 0.19 1.72 -10.27
CA VAL A 97 0.41 2.95 -11.02
C VAL A 97 0.65 2.53 -12.46
N GLU A 98 -0.23 2.98 -13.35
CA GLU A 98 -0.13 2.65 -14.78
C GLU A 98 -0.04 1.14 -15.00
N GLY A 99 -0.82 0.39 -14.22
CA GLY A 99 -0.86 -1.06 -14.35
C GLY A 99 0.26 -1.81 -13.65
N VAL A 100 1.20 -1.10 -13.04
CA VAL A 100 2.33 -1.74 -12.36
C VAL A 100 1.99 -1.93 -10.89
N ASN A 101 2.17 -3.15 -10.40
CA ASN A 101 1.91 -3.48 -9.01
C ASN A 101 3.05 -2.93 -8.17
N ILE A 102 2.76 -1.90 -7.39
CA ILE A 102 3.79 -1.21 -6.60
C ILE A 102 4.27 -2.06 -5.45
N ASN A 103 3.36 -2.85 -4.84
CA ASN A 103 3.79 -3.73 -3.75
C ASN A 103 4.88 -4.69 -4.21
N GLN A 104 4.68 -5.32 -5.37
CA GLN A 104 5.67 -6.24 -5.90
C GLN A 104 6.94 -5.52 -6.32
N LEU A 105 6.80 -4.33 -6.89
CA LEU A 105 7.96 -3.58 -7.34
C LEU A 105 8.86 -3.21 -6.17
N MET A 106 8.29 -2.93 -5.00
CA MET A 106 9.11 -2.64 -3.83
C MET A 106 9.99 -3.80 -3.45
N VAL A 107 9.47 -5.02 -3.56
CA VAL A 107 10.27 -6.21 -3.28
C VAL A 107 11.37 -6.36 -4.32
N GLU A 108 11.04 -6.17 -5.58
CA GLU A 108 12.04 -6.30 -6.65
C GLU A 108 13.15 -5.29 -6.53
N LYS A 109 12.84 -4.10 -6.03
CA LYS A 109 13.84 -3.04 -5.88
C LYS A 109 14.59 -3.11 -4.54
N GLY A 110 14.26 -4.09 -3.71
CA GLY A 110 14.97 -4.27 -2.44
C GLY A 110 14.51 -3.40 -1.31
N HIS A 111 13.37 -2.73 -1.45
CA HIS A 111 12.84 -1.85 -0.40
C HIS A 111 11.89 -2.56 0.53
N ALA A 112 11.51 -3.78 0.23
CA ALA A 112 10.63 -4.57 1.09
C ALA A 112 10.91 -6.04 0.87
N THR A 113 10.47 -6.87 1.80
CA THR A 113 10.55 -8.32 1.66
C THR A 113 9.14 -8.87 1.53
N GLU A 114 9.03 -10.06 0.96
CA GLU A 114 7.74 -10.72 0.86
C GLU A 114 7.24 -11.12 2.24
N TYR A 115 5.94 -11.01 2.41
CA TYR A 115 5.33 -11.30 3.70
C TYR A 115 3.93 -11.86 3.42
N ASP A 116 3.67 -13.04 3.93
CA ASP A 116 2.42 -13.73 3.64
C ASP A 116 1.33 -13.49 4.68
N GLY A 117 1.58 -12.58 5.63
CA GLY A 117 0.60 -12.30 6.67
C GLY A 117 0.62 -13.28 7.81
N GLY A 118 1.52 -14.26 7.76
CA GLY A 118 1.62 -15.24 8.80
C GLY A 118 2.49 -14.80 9.94
N LYS A 119 3.16 -15.75 10.54
CA LYS A 119 4.05 -15.44 11.64
C LYS A 119 5.33 -14.81 11.18
N ARG A 120 5.89 -14.06 12.04
CA ARG A 120 7.13 -13.36 11.73
C ARG A 120 8.24 -13.84 12.61
#